data_c61bc7322dfa28ae9283d7b47ce5f454
#
_entry.id   c61bc7322dfa28ae9283d7b47ce5f454
#
_cell.length_a   1.000
_cell.length_b   1.000
_cell.length_c   1.000
_cell.angle_alpha   90.00
_cell.angle_beta   90.00
_cell.angle_gamma   90.00
#
_symmetry.space_group_name_H-M   'P 1'
#
loop_
_entity.id
_entity.type
_entity.pdbx_description
1 polymer ?
#
loop_
_entity_poly.entity_id
_entity_poly.type
_entity_poly.pdbx_seq_one_letter_code
_entity_poly.pdbx_strand_id
1 'polypeptide(L)'
;MKRVVIIGSGNLAEALARAVAKSGLELVQIFARNAERARIIAELTATDWATHPGMLAQDADIYLIAVSDKAVEHVAATLPIPEGAAVAHTAGSVPLAAIPEKFARRAVFYPMQTFTKGREVDFSVIPVFLETPSAELRPELEAFARQLSGTVIWATSEQRARVHLAAVFACNFANHMYAVGERIVRDAGIDFDVLKPLIAETAAKACDARSPLDVQTGPAVRNDFATKARHGDLLSFDLRLKNIYSTISQSRWETSKKI
;
A
#
# COMPACT_ATOMS: atom_id res chain seq x y z
N MET A 1 -1.99 -21.04 -11.88
CA MET A 1 -1.28 -19.88 -12.50
C MET A 1 0.17 -19.93 -12.09
N LYS A 2 1.08 -19.86 -13.09
CA LYS A 2 2.54 -19.87 -12.84
C LYS A 2 3.27 -18.73 -13.56
N ARG A 3 2.80 -18.33 -14.74
CA ARG A 3 3.42 -17.35 -15.63
C ARG A 3 2.79 -15.97 -15.42
N VAL A 4 3.61 -14.99 -15.06
CA VAL A 4 3.17 -13.66 -14.58
C VAL A 4 3.73 -12.56 -15.48
N VAL A 5 2.87 -11.66 -15.92
CA VAL A 5 3.27 -10.35 -16.49
C VAL A 5 2.90 -9.25 -15.49
N ILE A 6 3.83 -8.36 -15.22
CA ILE A 6 3.57 -7.16 -14.39
C ILE A 6 3.51 -5.94 -15.31
N ILE A 7 2.38 -5.25 -15.27
CA ILE A 7 2.11 -4.02 -16.03
C ILE A 7 2.28 -2.83 -15.09
N GLY A 8 3.38 -2.13 -15.21
CA GLY A 8 3.78 -1.01 -14.37
C GLY A 8 5.27 -1.05 -14.01
N SER A 9 5.80 0.08 -13.54
CA SER A 9 7.20 0.22 -13.10
C SER A 9 7.34 1.12 -11.87
N GLY A 10 6.25 1.25 -11.09
CA GLY A 10 6.24 1.94 -9.80
C GLY A 10 6.87 1.10 -8.68
N ASN A 11 6.86 1.63 -7.46
CA ASN A 11 7.45 0.97 -6.30
C ASN A 11 6.79 -0.39 -6.00
N LEU A 12 5.46 -0.47 -6.12
CA LEU A 12 4.74 -1.73 -5.96
C LEU A 12 5.10 -2.73 -7.06
N ALA A 13 5.17 -2.29 -8.32
CA ALA A 13 5.56 -3.16 -9.43
C ALA A 13 6.95 -3.76 -9.22
N GLU A 14 7.92 -2.95 -8.76
CA GLU A 14 9.27 -3.43 -8.40
C GLU A 14 9.23 -4.45 -7.26
N ALA A 15 8.54 -4.14 -6.17
CA ALA A 15 8.44 -5.04 -5.02
C ALA A 15 7.78 -6.38 -5.39
N LEU A 16 6.70 -6.32 -6.19
CA LEU A 16 5.98 -7.49 -6.65
C LEU A 16 6.83 -8.33 -7.62
N ALA A 17 7.57 -7.69 -8.54
CA ALA A 17 8.49 -8.37 -9.44
C ALA A 17 9.56 -9.14 -8.66
N ARG A 18 10.18 -8.52 -7.65
CA ARG A 18 11.15 -9.19 -6.77
C ARG A 18 10.52 -10.36 -6.00
N ALA A 19 9.28 -10.21 -5.52
CA ALA A 19 8.58 -11.29 -4.82
C ALA A 19 8.28 -12.47 -5.75
N VAL A 20 7.77 -12.22 -6.97
CA VAL A 20 7.53 -13.24 -7.98
C VAL A 20 8.82 -13.96 -8.37
N ALA A 21 9.92 -13.22 -8.63
CA ALA A 21 11.19 -13.82 -8.99
C ALA A 21 11.84 -14.67 -7.89
N LYS A 22 11.51 -14.39 -6.61
CA LYS A 22 11.98 -15.17 -5.44
C LYS A 22 11.07 -16.36 -5.11
N SER A 23 9.90 -16.45 -5.73
CA SER A 23 8.94 -17.54 -5.53
C SER A 23 9.14 -18.68 -6.55
N GLY A 24 8.29 -19.67 -6.52
CA GLY A 24 8.25 -20.71 -7.56
C GLY A 24 7.50 -20.32 -8.84
N LEU A 25 7.16 -19.03 -8.99
CA LEU A 25 6.48 -18.47 -10.16
C LEU A 25 7.48 -18.00 -11.21
N GLU A 26 7.04 -17.91 -12.46
CA GLU A 26 7.81 -17.39 -13.59
C GLU A 26 7.40 -15.97 -13.91
N LEU A 27 8.27 -15.00 -13.67
CA LEU A 27 8.08 -13.64 -14.13
C LEU A 27 8.46 -13.55 -15.62
N VAL A 28 7.45 -13.47 -16.48
CA VAL A 28 7.62 -13.49 -17.95
C VAL A 28 8.09 -12.15 -18.46
N GLN A 29 7.45 -11.04 -18.00
CA GLN A 29 7.74 -9.72 -18.53
C GLN A 29 7.36 -8.61 -17.56
N ILE A 30 8.15 -7.53 -17.59
CA ILE A 30 7.78 -6.21 -17.06
C ILE A 30 7.32 -5.34 -18.25
N PHE A 31 6.06 -4.94 -18.25
CA PHE A 31 5.53 -4.03 -19.25
C PHE A 31 5.29 -2.64 -18.65
N ALA A 32 5.92 -1.59 -19.19
CA ALA A 32 5.69 -0.23 -18.69
C ALA A 32 6.04 0.84 -19.72
N ARG A 33 5.41 2.01 -19.64
CA ARG A 33 5.69 3.18 -20.51
C ARG A 33 7.10 3.76 -20.26
N ASN A 34 7.59 3.70 -19.02
CA ASN A 34 8.93 4.19 -18.69
C ASN A 34 9.95 3.08 -18.96
N ALA A 35 10.64 3.14 -20.07
CA ALA A 35 11.61 2.16 -20.54
C ALA A 35 12.77 1.95 -19.54
N GLU A 36 13.33 3.04 -19.00
CA GLU A 36 14.45 2.97 -18.05
C GLU A 36 14.04 2.20 -16.79
N ARG A 37 12.87 2.51 -16.21
CA ARG A 37 12.38 1.81 -15.02
C ARG A 37 12.02 0.36 -15.31
N ALA A 38 11.41 0.08 -16.47
CA ALA A 38 11.09 -1.29 -16.87
C ALA A 38 12.38 -2.12 -17.00
N ARG A 39 13.40 -1.59 -17.66
CA ARG A 39 14.72 -2.22 -17.80
C ARG A 39 15.38 -2.51 -16.45
N ILE A 40 15.41 -1.50 -15.56
CA ILE A 40 16.01 -1.69 -14.22
C ILE A 40 15.32 -2.83 -13.45
N ILE A 41 13.98 -2.89 -13.45
CA ILE A 41 13.25 -3.95 -12.75
C ILE A 41 13.52 -5.31 -13.42
N ALA A 42 13.53 -5.36 -14.74
CA ALA A 42 13.80 -6.57 -15.50
C ALA A 42 15.21 -7.12 -15.23
N GLU A 43 16.22 -6.26 -15.20
CA GLU A 43 17.61 -6.64 -14.85
C GLU A 43 17.70 -7.17 -13.40
N LEU A 44 16.99 -6.55 -12.45
CA LEU A 44 16.96 -6.98 -11.05
C LEU A 44 16.28 -8.34 -10.85
N THR A 45 15.42 -8.76 -11.78
CA THR A 45 14.61 -9.98 -11.67
C THR A 45 14.91 -11.01 -12.75
N ALA A 46 15.94 -10.76 -13.58
CA ALA A 46 16.37 -11.61 -14.69
C ALA A 46 15.20 -11.99 -15.63
N THR A 47 14.37 -10.97 -16.02
CA THR A 47 13.21 -11.16 -16.89
C THR A 47 13.24 -10.22 -18.09
N ASP A 48 12.34 -10.40 -19.04
CA ASP A 48 12.18 -9.52 -20.20
C ASP A 48 11.39 -8.26 -19.86
N TRP A 49 11.48 -7.25 -20.69
CA TRP A 49 10.70 -6.03 -20.59
C TRP A 49 10.24 -5.49 -21.94
N ALA A 50 9.12 -4.76 -21.94
CA ALA A 50 8.59 -4.10 -23.12
C ALA A 50 7.89 -2.77 -22.77
N THR A 51 7.78 -1.89 -23.79
CA THR A 51 7.09 -0.60 -23.67
C THR A 51 5.99 -0.43 -24.72
N HIS A 52 6.07 -1.16 -25.83
CA HIS A 52 5.11 -1.06 -26.92
C HIS A 52 4.03 -2.14 -26.76
N PRO A 53 2.74 -1.78 -26.86
CA PRO A 53 1.64 -2.73 -26.69
C PRO A 53 1.75 -4.00 -27.53
N GLY A 54 2.22 -3.91 -28.78
CA GLY A 54 2.43 -5.07 -29.66
C GLY A 54 3.55 -6.02 -29.22
N MET A 55 4.31 -5.69 -28.17
CA MET A 55 5.35 -6.54 -27.56
C MET A 55 4.93 -7.11 -26.21
N LEU A 56 3.67 -6.88 -25.81
CA LEU A 56 3.15 -7.49 -24.58
C LEU A 56 3.12 -9.02 -24.75
N ALA A 57 3.77 -9.75 -23.83
CA ALA A 57 3.77 -11.21 -23.83
C ALA A 57 2.32 -11.74 -23.80
N GLN A 58 2.04 -12.76 -24.64
CA GLN A 58 0.68 -13.27 -24.86
C GLN A 58 0.42 -14.63 -24.20
N ASP A 59 1.42 -15.18 -23.53
CA ASP A 59 1.44 -16.55 -23.01
C ASP A 59 1.52 -16.63 -21.47
N ALA A 60 1.14 -15.53 -20.80
CA ALA A 60 1.07 -15.51 -19.34
C ALA A 60 -0.30 -15.96 -18.82
N ASP A 61 -0.30 -16.58 -17.64
CA ASP A 61 -1.53 -17.01 -16.96
C ASP A 61 -2.24 -15.82 -16.28
N ILE A 62 -1.47 -14.84 -15.80
CA ILE A 62 -1.99 -13.66 -15.09
C ILE A 62 -1.22 -12.40 -15.45
N TYR A 63 -1.98 -11.32 -15.66
CA TYR A 63 -1.49 -9.97 -15.88
C TYR A 63 -1.84 -9.09 -14.68
N LEU A 64 -0.82 -8.64 -13.94
CA LEU A 64 -0.97 -7.79 -12.77
C LEU A 64 -0.78 -6.33 -13.14
N ILE A 65 -1.85 -5.55 -13.10
CA ILE A 65 -1.86 -4.12 -13.41
C ILE A 65 -1.44 -3.33 -12.16
N ALA A 66 -0.16 -2.99 -12.06
CA ALA A 66 0.48 -2.27 -10.97
C ALA A 66 0.86 -0.83 -11.36
N VAL A 67 -0.14 -0.09 -11.82
CA VAL A 67 -0.03 1.33 -12.21
C VAL A 67 -0.73 2.24 -11.18
N SER A 68 -0.70 3.56 -11.39
CA SER A 68 -1.47 4.49 -10.54
C SER A 68 -2.98 4.24 -10.65
N ASP A 69 -3.73 4.44 -9.58
CA ASP A 69 -5.17 4.17 -9.48
C ASP A 69 -5.96 4.73 -10.67
N LYS A 70 -5.70 5.99 -11.03
CA LYS A 70 -6.34 6.66 -12.18
C LYS A 70 -6.01 6.08 -13.56
N ALA A 71 -5.00 5.23 -13.66
CA ALA A 71 -4.57 4.63 -14.93
C ALA A 71 -5.08 3.19 -15.10
N VAL A 72 -5.60 2.55 -14.05
CA VAL A 72 -6.00 1.14 -14.06
C VAL A 72 -7.01 0.84 -15.16
N GLU A 73 -8.11 1.59 -15.19
CA GLU A 73 -9.20 1.40 -16.16
C GLU A 73 -8.70 1.56 -17.61
N HIS A 74 -7.98 2.65 -17.88
CA HIS A 74 -7.44 2.90 -19.21
C HIS A 74 -6.48 1.78 -19.68
N VAL A 75 -5.57 1.35 -18.80
CA VAL A 75 -4.60 0.29 -19.10
C VAL A 75 -5.31 -1.04 -19.35
N ALA A 76 -6.29 -1.40 -18.51
CA ALA A 76 -7.07 -2.61 -18.69
C ALA A 76 -7.90 -2.62 -20.00
N ALA A 77 -8.40 -1.45 -20.41
CA ALA A 77 -9.20 -1.32 -21.62
C ALA A 77 -8.37 -1.36 -22.92
N THR A 78 -7.14 -0.84 -22.89
CA THR A 78 -6.36 -0.54 -24.12
C THR A 78 -5.25 -1.54 -24.42
N LEU A 79 -4.70 -2.23 -23.43
CA LEU A 79 -3.64 -3.21 -23.68
C LEU A 79 -4.22 -4.50 -24.31
N PRO A 80 -3.48 -5.11 -25.27
CA PRO A 80 -3.90 -6.34 -25.94
C PRO A 80 -3.64 -7.57 -25.06
N ILE A 81 -4.26 -7.59 -23.87
CA ILE A 81 -4.20 -8.73 -22.98
C ILE A 81 -5.12 -9.84 -23.52
N PRO A 82 -4.68 -11.11 -23.56
CA PRO A 82 -5.51 -12.23 -23.99
C PRO A 82 -6.78 -12.38 -23.12
N GLU A 83 -7.95 -12.55 -23.74
CA GLU A 83 -9.23 -12.64 -23.03
C GLU A 83 -9.31 -13.86 -22.09
N GLY A 84 -8.61 -14.94 -22.40
CA GLY A 84 -8.54 -16.14 -21.56
C GLY A 84 -7.62 -16.04 -20.34
N ALA A 85 -6.76 -15.02 -20.28
CA ALA A 85 -5.86 -14.81 -19.15
C ALA A 85 -6.57 -14.21 -17.93
N ALA A 86 -6.03 -14.44 -16.76
CA ALA A 86 -6.45 -13.72 -15.57
C ALA A 86 -5.89 -12.28 -15.60
N VAL A 87 -6.74 -11.29 -15.32
CA VAL A 87 -6.35 -9.87 -15.27
C VAL A 87 -6.69 -9.32 -13.91
N ALA A 88 -5.69 -8.85 -13.17
CA ALA A 88 -5.91 -8.30 -11.83
C ALA A 88 -5.24 -6.93 -11.68
N HIS A 89 -5.93 -5.96 -11.08
CA HIS A 89 -5.28 -4.74 -10.63
C HIS A 89 -4.84 -4.85 -9.16
N THR A 90 -3.88 -4.00 -8.78
CA THR A 90 -3.27 -4.04 -7.44
C THR A 90 -3.66 -2.84 -6.55
N ALA A 91 -4.66 -2.07 -6.94
CA ALA A 91 -5.06 -0.86 -6.24
C ALA A 91 -6.04 -1.13 -5.09
N GLY A 92 -5.85 -0.47 -3.96
CA GLY A 92 -6.70 -0.61 -2.78
C GLY A 92 -8.05 0.12 -2.90
N SER A 93 -8.06 1.30 -3.52
CA SER A 93 -9.24 2.17 -3.63
C SER A 93 -10.06 1.94 -4.91
N VAL A 94 -9.49 1.30 -5.93
CA VAL A 94 -10.14 1.12 -7.25
C VAL A 94 -11.08 -0.09 -7.19
N PRO A 95 -12.35 0.04 -7.67
CA PRO A 95 -13.26 -1.09 -7.70
C PRO A 95 -12.89 -2.12 -8.78
N LEU A 96 -13.28 -3.37 -8.57
CA LEU A 96 -13.09 -4.45 -9.55
C LEU A 96 -13.65 -4.08 -10.94
N ALA A 97 -14.74 -3.31 -10.97
CA ALA A 97 -15.39 -2.86 -12.22
C ALA A 97 -14.48 -2.01 -13.14
N ALA A 98 -13.34 -1.51 -12.63
CA ALA A 98 -12.34 -0.84 -13.47
C ALA A 98 -11.66 -1.79 -14.47
N ILE A 99 -11.77 -3.11 -14.27
CA ILE A 99 -11.36 -4.11 -15.28
C ILE A 99 -12.59 -4.45 -16.13
N PRO A 100 -12.53 -4.25 -17.46
CA PRO A 100 -13.65 -4.51 -18.37
C PRO A 100 -14.20 -5.93 -18.30
N GLU A 101 -15.53 -6.06 -18.47
CA GLU A 101 -16.23 -7.36 -18.42
C GLU A 101 -15.87 -8.35 -19.52
N LYS A 102 -15.25 -7.88 -20.61
CA LYS A 102 -14.67 -8.77 -21.63
C LYS A 102 -13.67 -9.77 -21.04
N PHE A 103 -13.03 -9.43 -19.92
CA PHE A 103 -12.17 -10.36 -19.18
C PHE A 103 -13.01 -11.17 -18.19
N ALA A 104 -13.43 -12.37 -18.58
CA ALA A 104 -14.18 -13.27 -17.72
C ALA A 104 -13.41 -13.65 -16.43
N ARG A 105 -12.07 -13.61 -16.50
CA ARG A 105 -11.14 -13.92 -15.39
C ARG A 105 -10.57 -12.65 -14.76
N ARG A 106 -11.40 -11.63 -14.54
CA ARG A 106 -11.00 -10.37 -13.89
C ARG A 106 -10.91 -10.54 -12.38
N ALA A 107 -9.96 -9.83 -11.77
CA ALA A 107 -9.70 -9.94 -10.34
C ALA A 107 -9.10 -8.66 -9.75
N VAL A 108 -8.98 -8.64 -8.43
CA VAL A 108 -8.11 -7.75 -7.69
C VAL A 108 -7.10 -8.58 -6.92
N PHE A 109 -5.86 -8.12 -6.90
CA PHE A 109 -4.75 -8.62 -6.11
C PHE A 109 -4.10 -7.45 -5.39
N TYR A 110 -4.58 -7.08 -4.21
CA TYR A 110 -4.13 -5.90 -3.49
C TYR A 110 -3.22 -6.26 -2.31
N PRO A 111 -1.90 -6.12 -2.45
CA PRO A 111 -0.97 -6.23 -1.32
C PRO A 111 -1.01 -4.95 -0.49
N MET A 112 -1.40 -5.07 0.78
CA MET A 112 -1.55 -3.93 1.68
C MET A 112 -0.24 -3.59 2.37
N GLN A 113 0.56 -2.74 1.75
CA GLN A 113 1.85 -2.26 2.27
C GLN A 113 2.20 -0.89 1.69
N THR A 114 3.11 -0.19 2.33
CA THR A 114 3.80 0.98 1.77
C THR A 114 5.07 0.53 1.06
N PHE A 115 5.20 0.90 -0.22
CA PHE A 115 6.34 0.50 -1.03
C PHE A 115 7.24 1.69 -1.35
N THR A 116 8.54 1.54 -1.11
CA THR A 116 9.57 2.55 -1.40
C THR A 116 10.54 2.00 -2.42
N LYS A 117 10.94 2.84 -3.39
CA LYS A 117 11.89 2.49 -4.45
C LYS A 117 13.18 1.90 -3.86
N GLY A 118 13.59 0.75 -4.37
CA GLY A 118 14.84 0.10 -3.98
C GLY A 118 14.82 -0.57 -2.60
N ARG A 119 13.75 -0.40 -1.81
CA ARG A 119 13.63 -1.08 -0.51
C ARG A 119 13.08 -2.48 -0.70
N GLU A 120 13.84 -3.47 -0.28
CA GLU A 120 13.33 -4.84 -0.20
C GLU A 120 12.34 -4.98 0.95
N VAL A 121 11.26 -5.70 0.67
CA VAL A 121 10.23 -6.05 1.66
C VAL A 121 10.04 -7.56 1.66
N ASP A 122 9.84 -8.12 2.83
CA ASP A 122 9.40 -9.51 2.94
C ASP A 122 7.91 -9.59 2.55
N PHE A 123 7.66 -10.09 1.33
CA PHE A 123 6.30 -10.17 0.79
C PHE A 123 5.46 -11.21 1.52
N SER A 124 6.08 -12.19 2.19
CA SER A 124 5.40 -13.26 2.91
C SER A 124 4.55 -12.76 4.08
N VAL A 125 4.93 -11.64 4.70
CA VAL A 125 4.19 -11.04 5.81
C VAL A 125 3.18 -9.96 5.39
N ILE A 126 3.11 -9.64 4.07
CA ILE A 126 2.20 -8.61 3.55
C ILE A 126 0.81 -9.21 3.33
N PRO A 127 -0.25 -8.74 3.99
CA PRO A 127 -1.61 -9.17 3.70
C PRO A 127 -2.00 -8.86 2.26
N VAL A 128 -2.54 -9.86 1.56
CA VAL A 128 -3.05 -9.72 0.18
C VAL A 128 -4.56 -9.85 0.18
N PHE A 129 -5.24 -8.84 -0.32
CA PHE A 129 -6.68 -8.83 -0.47
C PHE A 129 -7.06 -9.22 -1.90
N LEU A 130 -7.97 -10.19 -2.01
CA LEU A 130 -8.44 -10.74 -3.27
C LEU A 130 -9.91 -10.41 -3.51
N GLU A 131 -10.26 -10.20 -4.78
CA GLU A 131 -11.64 -10.09 -5.25
C GLU A 131 -11.74 -10.65 -6.66
N THR A 132 -12.77 -11.44 -6.96
CA THR A 132 -13.13 -11.88 -8.30
C THR A 132 -14.60 -12.28 -8.35
N PRO A 133 -15.32 -12.04 -9.46
CA PRO A 133 -16.67 -12.54 -9.66
C PRO A 133 -16.68 -13.99 -10.17
N SER A 134 -15.53 -14.50 -10.67
CA SER A 134 -15.43 -15.84 -11.24
C SER A 134 -15.19 -16.89 -10.14
N ALA A 135 -16.16 -17.79 -9.96
CA ALA A 135 -16.02 -18.92 -9.04
C ALA A 135 -14.88 -19.85 -9.43
N GLU A 136 -14.63 -20.01 -10.74
CA GLU A 136 -13.56 -20.87 -11.28
C GLU A 136 -12.18 -20.28 -11.02
N LEU A 137 -12.02 -18.93 -11.15
CA LEU A 137 -10.76 -18.25 -10.90
C LEU A 137 -10.40 -18.24 -9.41
N ARG A 138 -11.38 -18.28 -8.53
CA ARG A 138 -11.19 -18.12 -7.09
C ARG A 138 -10.11 -19.03 -6.49
N PRO A 139 -10.17 -20.37 -6.66
CA PRO A 139 -9.13 -21.27 -6.11
C PRO A 139 -7.76 -21.06 -6.73
N GLU A 140 -7.68 -20.75 -8.02
CA GLU A 140 -6.41 -20.49 -8.69
C GLU A 140 -5.76 -19.19 -8.22
N LEU A 141 -6.55 -18.13 -8.04
CA LEU A 141 -6.07 -16.83 -7.55
C LEU A 141 -5.60 -16.91 -6.10
N GLU A 142 -6.31 -17.67 -5.27
CA GLU A 142 -5.88 -17.93 -3.90
C GLU A 142 -4.58 -18.71 -3.83
N ALA A 143 -4.46 -19.80 -4.61
CA ALA A 143 -3.24 -20.59 -4.68
C ALA A 143 -2.04 -19.77 -5.19
N PHE A 144 -2.28 -18.87 -6.14
CA PHE A 144 -1.28 -17.91 -6.61
C PHE A 144 -0.85 -16.95 -5.50
N ALA A 145 -1.81 -16.32 -4.81
CA ALA A 145 -1.53 -15.37 -3.74
C ALA A 145 -0.76 -16.01 -2.58
N ARG A 146 -1.08 -17.26 -2.22
CA ARG A 146 -0.39 -18.00 -1.15
C ARG A 146 1.06 -18.37 -1.45
N GLN A 147 1.49 -18.32 -2.71
CA GLN A 147 2.92 -18.45 -3.04
C GLN A 147 3.71 -17.19 -2.71
N LEU A 148 3.04 -16.05 -2.56
CA LEU A 148 3.66 -14.77 -2.29
C LEU A 148 3.45 -14.29 -0.86
N SER A 149 2.31 -14.64 -0.22
CA SER A 149 1.90 -14.14 1.08
C SER A 149 1.34 -15.22 1.99
N GLY A 150 1.72 -15.18 3.26
CA GLY A 150 1.13 -16.03 4.31
C GLY A 150 -0.29 -15.61 4.72
N THR A 151 -0.72 -14.37 4.39
CA THR A 151 -2.04 -13.83 4.76
C THR A 151 -2.83 -13.44 3.53
N VAL A 152 -3.84 -14.23 3.18
CA VAL A 152 -4.72 -14.00 2.02
C VAL A 152 -6.15 -13.81 2.52
N ILE A 153 -6.79 -12.70 2.12
CA ILE A 153 -8.10 -12.27 2.59
C ILE A 153 -9.00 -11.96 1.39
N TRP A 154 -10.19 -12.56 1.37
CA TRP A 154 -11.22 -12.21 0.42
C TRP A 154 -12.00 -10.99 0.88
N ALA A 155 -12.12 -9.98 0.03
CA ALA A 155 -12.82 -8.74 0.36
C ALA A 155 -13.49 -8.16 -0.87
N THR A 156 -14.67 -7.56 -0.67
CA THR A 156 -15.34 -6.77 -1.72
C THR A 156 -14.61 -5.46 -1.97
N SER A 157 -14.91 -4.81 -3.09
CA SER A 157 -14.37 -3.48 -3.42
C SER A 157 -14.65 -2.46 -2.30
N GLU A 158 -15.83 -2.51 -1.66
CA GLU A 158 -16.16 -1.62 -0.54
C GLU A 158 -15.33 -1.92 0.71
N GLN A 159 -15.21 -3.19 1.09
CA GLN A 159 -14.38 -3.59 2.22
C GLN A 159 -12.92 -3.19 2.01
N ARG A 160 -12.37 -3.44 0.80
CA ARG A 160 -11.02 -3.08 0.43
C ARG A 160 -10.78 -1.58 0.49
N ALA A 161 -11.72 -0.75 0.01
CA ALA A 161 -11.62 0.71 0.09
C ALA A 161 -11.56 1.19 1.55
N ARG A 162 -12.35 0.58 2.46
CA ARG A 162 -12.29 0.88 3.91
C ARG A 162 -10.95 0.46 4.53
N VAL A 163 -10.44 -0.72 4.17
CA VAL A 163 -9.12 -1.18 4.61
C VAL A 163 -8.02 -0.26 4.11
N HIS A 164 -8.08 0.18 2.85
CA HIS A 164 -7.13 1.13 2.29
C HIS A 164 -7.18 2.48 3.03
N LEU A 165 -8.38 3.00 3.32
CA LEU A 165 -8.55 4.21 4.12
C LEU A 165 -7.93 4.05 5.52
N ALA A 166 -8.15 2.92 6.19
CA ALA A 166 -7.53 2.63 7.48
C ALA A 166 -6.00 2.63 7.40
N ALA A 167 -5.44 2.04 6.34
CA ALA A 167 -3.99 2.05 6.09
C ALA A 167 -3.43 3.46 5.87
N VAL A 168 -4.18 4.36 5.23
CA VAL A 168 -3.80 5.79 5.11
C VAL A 168 -3.64 6.43 6.48
N PHE A 169 -4.58 6.19 7.41
CA PHE A 169 -4.48 6.69 8.78
C PHE A 169 -3.29 6.07 9.52
N ALA A 170 -3.16 4.75 9.48
CA ALA A 170 -2.15 4.02 10.23
C ALA A 170 -0.71 4.23 9.73
N CYS A 171 -0.53 4.50 8.44
CA CYS A 171 0.79 4.59 7.82
C CYS A 171 1.09 5.98 7.25
N ASN A 172 0.29 6.47 6.29
CA ASN A 172 0.63 7.71 5.58
C ASN A 172 0.53 8.94 6.50
N PHE A 173 -0.56 9.04 7.29
CA PHE A 173 -0.71 10.15 8.22
C PHE A 173 0.25 10.02 9.41
N ALA A 174 0.51 8.81 9.91
CA ALA A 174 1.53 8.62 10.94
C ALA A 174 2.91 9.09 10.46
N ASN A 175 3.32 8.71 9.25
CA ASN A 175 4.59 9.16 8.67
C ASN A 175 4.62 10.69 8.47
N HIS A 176 3.51 11.31 8.09
CA HIS A 176 3.41 12.78 8.02
C HIS A 176 3.59 13.42 9.39
N MET A 177 3.05 12.83 10.46
CA MET A 177 3.26 13.34 11.83
C MET A 177 4.72 13.21 12.26
N TYR A 178 5.45 12.21 11.79
CA TYR A 178 6.91 12.13 12.01
C TYR A 178 7.64 13.29 11.34
N ALA A 179 7.27 13.65 10.11
CA ALA A 179 7.84 14.80 9.41
C ALA A 179 7.50 16.13 10.10
N VAL A 180 6.31 16.26 10.67
CA VAL A 180 5.95 17.42 11.51
C VAL A 180 6.82 17.46 12.77
N GLY A 181 7.01 16.33 13.44
CA GLY A 181 7.90 16.21 14.60
C GLY A 181 9.35 16.57 14.27
N GLU A 182 9.85 16.08 13.13
CA GLU A 182 11.20 16.42 12.61
C GLU A 182 11.36 17.94 12.46
N ARG A 183 10.40 18.62 11.84
CA ARG A 183 10.45 20.07 11.68
C ARG A 183 10.54 20.78 13.03
N ILE A 184 9.70 20.40 14.00
CA ILE A 184 9.65 21.03 15.32
C ILE A 184 10.97 20.87 16.08
N VAL A 185 11.58 19.66 16.09
CA VAL A 185 12.85 19.45 16.80
C VAL A 185 14.01 20.15 16.10
N ARG A 186 14.02 20.21 14.77
CA ARG A 186 15.03 20.95 14.00
C ARG A 186 14.96 22.45 14.23
N ASP A 187 13.77 23.02 14.33
CA ASP A 187 13.58 24.45 14.67
C ASP A 187 14.13 24.76 16.08
N ALA A 188 14.20 23.77 16.97
CA ALA A 188 14.83 23.85 18.29
C ALA A 188 16.34 23.51 18.27
N GLY A 189 16.94 23.29 17.10
CA GLY A 189 18.38 22.92 16.97
C GLY A 189 18.70 21.48 17.39
N ILE A 190 17.71 20.59 17.42
CA ILE A 190 17.84 19.19 17.83
C ILE A 190 17.68 18.27 16.62
N ASP A 191 18.50 17.22 16.51
CA ASP A 191 18.41 16.26 15.44
C ASP A 191 17.16 15.36 15.59
N PHE A 192 16.59 14.95 14.46
CA PHE A 192 15.44 14.05 14.41
C PHE A 192 15.68 12.69 15.07
N ASP A 193 16.95 12.28 15.18
CA ASP A 193 17.32 10.98 15.74
C ASP A 193 16.81 10.78 17.18
N VAL A 194 16.61 11.87 17.94
CA VAL A 194 16.03 11.79 19.30
C VAL A 194 14.60 11.27 19.32
N LEU A 195 13.85 11.37 18.21
CA LEU A 195 12.48 10.88 18.11
C LEU A 195 12.40 9.43 17.65
N LYS A 196 13.42 8.89 17.01
CA LYS A 196 13.39 7.53 16.44
C LYS A 196 13.06 6.43 17.48
N PRO A 197 13.68 6.42 18.69
CA PRO A 197 13.33 5.45 19.72
C PRO A 197 11.86 5.56 20.16
N LEU A 198 11.34 6.80 20.29
CA LEU A 198 9.94 7.03 20.67
C LEU A 198 8.97 6.55 19.60
N ILE A 199 9.30 6.75 18.32
CA ILE A 199 8.52 6.27 17.16
C ILE A 199 8.45 4.74 17.19
N ALA A 200 9.60 4.07 17.36
CA ALA A 200 9.68 2.61 17.40
C ALA A 200 8.88 2.04 18.57
N GLU A 201 9.01 2.60 19.77
CA GLU A 201 8.29 2.19 20.96
C GLU A 201 6.77 2.38 20.80
N THR A 202 6.34 3.49 20.20
CA THR A 202 4.91 3.75 19.96
C THR A 202 4.31 2.72 19.00
N ALA A 203 5.03 2.38 17.93
CA ALA A 203 4.60 1.37 16.98
C ALA A 203 4.56 -0.03 17.63
N ALA A 204 5.59 -0.40 18.40
CA ALA A 204 5.64 -1.69 19.11
C ALA A 204 4.45 -1.84 20.04
N LYS A 205 4.19 -0.85 20.92
CA LYS A 205 3.03 -0.87 21.82
C LYS A 205 1.69 -1.03 21.09
N ALA A 206 1.53 -0.34 19.97
CA ALA A 206 0.30 -0.43 19.18
C ALA A 206 0.11 -1.82 18.55
N CYS A 207 1.21 -2.50 18.18
CA CYS A 207 1.19 -3.86 17.61
C CYS A 207 0.97 -4.94 18.68
N ASP A 208 1.54 -4.76 19.87
CA ASP A 208 1.48 -5.74 20.95
C ASP A 208 0.16 -5.69 21.76
N ALA A 209 -0.49 -4.52 21.77
CA ALA A 209 -1.74 -4.34 22.51
C ALA A 209 -2.94 -4.96 21.77
N ARG A 210 -3.96 -5.37 22.52
CA ARG A 210 -5.25 -5.80 21.94
C ARG A 210 -5.90 -4.68 21.12
N SER A 211 -5.79 -3.44 21.58
CA SER A 211 -6.23 -2.23 20.88
C SER A 211 -5.22 -1.11 21.08
N PRO A 212 -4.89 -0.32 20.04
CA PRO A 212 -4.07 0.88 20.20
C PRO A 212 -4.66 1.89 21.20
N LEU A 213 -5.97 1.82 21.48
CA LEU A 213 -6.64 2.67 22.48
C LEU A 213 -6.17 2.36 23.90
N ASP A 214 -5.84 1.10 24.21
CA ASP A 214 -5.44 0.65 25.54
C ASP A 214 -4.07 1.21 25.97
N VAL A 215 -3.25 1.61 25.01
CA VAL A 215 -1.87 2.09 25.21
C VAL A 215 -1.69 3.58 24.94
N GLN A 216 -2.78 4.32 24.78
CA GLN A 216 -2.74 5.77 24.59
C GLN A 216 -2.22 6.51 25.82
N THR A 217 -1.30 7.47 25.61
CA THR A 217 -0.70 8.30 26.65
C THR A 217 -0.68 9.78 26.24
N GLY A 218 -0.30 10.66 27.16
CA GLY A 218 -0.03 12.06 26.86
C GLY A 218 -1.12 13.04 27.34
N PRO A 219 -0.91 14.35 27.16
CA PRO A 219 -1.76 15.40 27.73
C PRO A 219 -3.18 15.42 27.14
N ALA A 220 -3.36 15.01 25.90
CA ALA A 220 -4.67 14.99 25.25
C ALA A 220 -5.61 13.96 25.91
N VAL A 221 -5.11 12.77 26.24
CA VAL A 221 -5.90 11.71 26.91
C VAL A 221 -6.36 12.14 28.32
N ARG A 222 -5.51 12.86 29.05
CA ARG A 222 -5.82 13.38 30.40
C ARG A 222 -6.55 14.72 30.39
N ASN A 223 -6.83 15.26 29.20
CA ASN A 223 -7.42 16.59 29.01
C ASN A 223 -6.67 17.73 29.72
N ASP A 224 -5.34 17.66 29.75
CA ASP A 224 -4.47 18.68 30.35
C ASP A 224 -4.51 19.97 29.55
N PHE A 225 -5.40 20.88 29.96
CA PHE A 225 -5.62 22.17 29.29
C PHE A 225 -4.37 23.05 29.32
N ALA A 226 -3.62 23.10 30.44
CA ALA A 226 -2.46 23.95 30.58
C ALA A 226 -1.34 23.55 29.61
N THR A 227 -1.07 22.25 29.50
CA THR A 227 -0.08 21.75 28.54
C THR A 227 -0.54 21.95 27.10
N LYS A 228 -1.82 21.69 26.78
CA LYS A 228 -2.36 21.94 25.44
C LYS A 228 -2.29 23.41 25.02
N ALA A 229 -2.56 24.35 25.93
CA ALA A 229 -2.44 25.78 25.67
C ALA A 229 -0.99 26.15 25.34
N ARG A 230 -0.01 25.73 26.16
CA ARG A 230 1.42 25.96 25.89
C ARG A 230 1.88 25.42 24.54
N HIS A 231 1.43 24.22 24.19
CA HIS A 231 1.73 23.65 22.86
C HIS A 231 1.09 24.49 21.73
N GLY A 232 -0.12 24.99 21.93
CA GLY A 232 -0.79 25.89 20.99
C GLY A 232 -0.03 27.20 20.78
N ASP A 233 0.58 27.75 21.85
CA ASP A 233 1.42 28.96 21.78
C ASP A 233 2.74 28.67 21.04
N LEU A 234 3.39 27.55 21.31
CA LEU A 234 4.59 27.10 20.59
C LEU A 234 4.33 26.89 19.08
N LEU A 235 3.09 26.59 18.68
CA LEU A 235 2.69 26.42 17.29
C LEU A 235 2.13 27.69 16.64
N SER A 236 2.26 28.84 17.28
CA SER A 236 1.74 30.16 16.78
C SER A 236 2.36 30.56 15.43
N PHE A 237 3.55 30.05 15.10
CA PHE A 237 4.23 30.33 13.84
C PHE A 237 3.59 29.61 12.61
N ASP A 238 2.74 28.60 12.82
CA ASP A 238 2.06 27.87 11.75
C ASP A 238 0.64 27.46 12.16
N LEU A 239 -0.35 28.22 11.71
CA LEU A 239 -1.76 28.00 12.04
C LEU A 239 -2.28 26.64 11.55
N ARG A 240 -1.72 26.08 10.48
CA ARG A 240 -2.12 24.75 9.99
C ARG A 240 -1.69 23.67 10.96
N LEU A 241 -0.46 23.72 11.46
CA LEU A 241 0.03 22.80 12.49
C LEU A 241 -0.76 22.93 13.80
N LYS A 242 -1.08 24.17 14.21
CA LYS A 242 -1.94 24.42 15.38
C LYS A 242 -3.33 23.78 15.22
N ASN A 243 -3.93 23.88 14.03
CA ASN A 243 -5.24 23.27 13.75
C ASN A 243 -5.15 21.74 13.77
N ILE A 244 -4.13 21.13 13.15
CA ILE A 244 -3.89 19.68 13.19
C ILE A 244 -3.75 19.22 14.65
N TYR A 245 -2.91 19.89 15.43
CA TYR A 245 -2.70 19.58 16.85
C TYR A 245 -4.02 19.63 17.63
N SER A 246 -4.82 20.68 17.45
CA SER A 246 -6.09 20.85 18.15
C SER A 246 -7.10 19.78 17.76
N THR A 247 -7.24 19.49 16.45
CA THR A 247 -8.18 18.49 15.93
C THR A 247 -7.83 17.09 16.43
N ILE A 248 -6.55 16.71 16.35
CA ILE A 248 -6.10 15.38 16.81
C ILE A 248 -6.24 15.29 18.34
N SER A 249 -5.90 16.35 19.08
CA SER A 249 -6.04 16.38 20.55
C SER A 249 -7.49 16.22 20.99
N GLN A 250 -8.42 16.87 20.29
CA GLN A 250 -9.86 16.75 20.56
C GLN A 250 -10.35 15.32 20.24
N SER A 251 -10.02 14.80 19.06
CA SER A 251 -10.38 13.44 18.66
C SER A 251 -9.87 12.39 19.66
N ARG A 252 -8.62 12.52 20.11
CA ARG A 252 -8.04 11.60 21.13
C ARG A 252 -8.79 11.68 22.47
N TRP A 253 -9.15 12.86 22.91
CA TRP A 253 -9.94 13.04 24.14
C TRP A 253 -11.33 12.42 24.03
N GLU A 254 -12.02 12.65 22.93
CA GLU A 254 -13.36 12.09 22.71
C GLU A 254 -13.34 10.55 22.62
N THR A 255 -12.30 10.00 21.99
CA THR A 255 -12.13 8.55 21.88
C THR A 255 -11.80 7.93 23.24
N SER A 256 -10.97 8.56 24.08
CA SER A 256 -10.62 8.07 25.41
C SER A 256 -11.80 7.99 26.39
N LYS A 257 -12.90 8.72 26.14
CA LYS A 257 -14.14 8.63 26.95
C LYS A 257 -15.04 7.44 26.62
N LYS A 258 -14.75 6.77 25.49
CA LYS A 258 -15.56 5.62 25.02
C LYS A 258 -15.00 4.27 25.49
N ILE A 259 -13.88 4.30 26.20
CA ILE A 259 -13.22 3.19 26.86
C ILE A 259 -13.63 3.19 28.33
#